data_06576522989bbd452015003bd3e04d29
#
_entry.id   06576522989bbd452015003bd3e04d29
#
_cell.length_a   1.000
_cell.length_b   1.000
_cell.length_c   1.000
_cell.angle_alpha   90.00
_cell.angle_beta   90.00
_cell.angle_gamma   90.00
#
_symmetry.space_group_name_H-M   'P 1'
#
loop_
_entity.id
_entity.type
_entity.pdbx_description
1 polymer ?
#
loop_
_entity_poly.entity_id
_entity_poly.type
_entity_poly.pdbx_seq_one_letter_code
_entity_poly.pdbx_strand_id
1 'polypeptide(L)'
;NESTIDNGATSTEIQYLSRLYLATHIEKYKDGALDGIRYILKAQYPNGGWPQFWPRPKGYYTHITYNDNAMVNVMELLREVYEKKEPYTYVPDSICDRARAAFDKGIECILKTQVVLNGKPTVWCAQHDEHTLAPAKARAYELPSLSGAESDNIVILLMSLPDPSKEIIECIENA
;
A
#
# COMPACT_ATOMS: atom_id res chain seq x y z
N ASN A 1 -19.23 -1.28 -9.91
CA ASN A 1 -18.00 -0.67 -10.40
C ASN A 1 -16.86 -1.19 -9.56
N GLU A 2 -15.91 -1.86 -10.18
CA GLU A 2 -14.68 -2.32 -9.55
C GLU A 2 -13.62 -1.25 -9.82
N SER A 3 -12.94 -0.78 -8.77
CA SER A 3 -11.80 0.12 -8.90
C SER A 3 -10.52 -0.66 -8.62
N THR A 4 -9.43 -0.28 -9.26
CA THR A 4 -8.14 -0.95 -9.12
C THR A 4 -7.18 -0.10 -8.31
N ILE A 5 -6.39 -0.79 -7.47
CA ILE A 5 -5.24 -0.21 -6.77
C ILE A 5 -3.95 -0.46 -7.58
N ASP A 6 -4.05 -1.36 -8.56
CA ASP A 6 -2.97 -1.79 -9.42
C ASP A 6 -2.37 -0.67 -10.27
N ASN A 7 -1.10 -0.80 -10.63
CA ASN A 7 -0.35 0.13 -11.49
C ASN A 7 -0.44 1.61 -11.06
N GLY A 8 -0.64 1.87 -9.78
CA GLY A 8 -0.78 3.23 -9.25
C GLY A 8 -2.03 3.98 -9.73
N ALA A 9 -2.98 3.31 -10.39
CA ALA A 9 -4.13 3.97 -11.03
C ALA A 9 -4.88 4.89 -10.06
N THR A 10 -5.35 4.36 -8.92
CA THR A 10 -6.08 5.17 -7.93
C THR A 10 -5.17 6.21 -7.25
N SER A 11 -3.93 5.87 -6.92
CA SER A 11 -2.99 6.78 -6.25
C SER A 11 -2.65 7.99 -7.12
N THR A 12 -2.39 7.75 -8.41
CA THR A 12 -2.07 8.82 -9.39
C THR A 12 -3.26 9.76 -9.60
N GLU A 13 -4.47 9.22 -9.68
CA GLU A 13 -5.69 10.02 -9.84
C GLU A 13 -5.96 10.90 -8.62
N ILE A 14 -5.79 10.38 -7.39
CA ILE A 14 -5.91 11.16 -6.15
C ILE A 14 -4.91 12.31 -6.15
N GLN A 15 -3.65 12.03 -6.48
CA GLN A 15 -2.61 13.05 -6.54
C GLN A 15 -2.93 14.12 -7.60
N TYR A 16 -3.38 13.71 -8.78
CA TYR A 16 -3.75 14.63 -9.86
C TYR A 16 -4.92 15.54 -9.44
N LEU A 17 -5.99 14.98 -8.87
CA LEU A 17 -7.14 15.74 -8.39
C LEU A 17 -6.74 16.71 -7.27
N SER A 18 -5.85 16.30 -6.37
CA SER A 18 -5.34 17.14 -5.30
C SER A 18 -4.57 18.34 -5.84
N ARG A 19 -3.70 18.12 -6.83
CA ARG A 19 -2.98 19.21 -7.53
C ARG A 19 -3.93 20.15 -8.28
N LEU A 20 -4.95 19.60 -8.94
CA LEU A 20 -5.98 20.43 -9.60
C LEU A 20 -6.73 21.29 -8.59
N TYR A 21 -7.08 20.75 -7.43
CA TYR A 21 -7.73 21.54 -6.37
C TYR A 21 -6.84 22.69 -5.92
N LEU A 22 -5.58 22.45 -5.60
CA LEU A 22 -4.67 23.52 -5.18
C LEU A 22 -4.49 24.62 -6.24
N ALA A 23 -4.47 24.23 -7.51
CA ALA A 23 -4.29 25.17 -8.62
C ALA A 23 -5.55 25.97 -8.96
N THR A 24 -6.74 25.40 -8.77
CA THR A 24 -8.00 25.97 -9.29
C THR A 24 -8.99 26.38 -8.20
N HIS A 25 -8.84 25.85 -6.98
CA HIS A 25 -9.79 25.96 -5.85
C HIS A 25 -11.22 25.49 -6.19
N ILE A 26 -11.35 24.58 -7.17
CA ILE A 26 -12.65 23.98 -7.54
C ILE A 26 -12.93 22.81 -6.60
N GLU A 27 -13.93 22.93 -5.72
CA GLU A 27 -14.29 21.96 -4.69
C GLU A 27 -14.51 20.54 -5.23
N LYS A 28 -15.05 20.39 -6.43
CA LYS A 28 -15.25 19.08 -7.08
C LYS A 28 -13.98 18.24 -7.13
N TYR A 29 -12.82 18.85 -7.35
CA TYR A 29 -11.53 18.11 -7.39
C TYR A 29 -11.11 17.68 -5.99
N LYS A 30 -11.31 18.50 -4.98
CA LYS A 30 -11.09 18.16 -3.57
C LYS A 30 -11.97 16.98 -3.15
N ASP A 31 -13.27 17.07 -3.44
CA ASP A 31 -14.22 16.01 -3.09
C ASP A 31 -13.82 14.68 -3.74
N GLY A 32 -13.48 14.69 -5.03
CA GLY A 32 -13.00 13.51 -5.73
C GLY A 32 -11.73 12.92 -5.13
N ALA A 33 -10.75 13.75 -4.76
CA ALA A 33 -9.52 13.30 -4.12
C ALA A 33 -9.80 12.70 -2.72
N LEU A 34 -10.64 13.35 -1.91
CA LEU A 34 -11.04 12.84 -0.59
C LEU A 34 -11.80 11.52 -0.69
N ASP A 35 -12.65 11.35 -1.69
CA ASP A 35 -13.36 10.08 -1.93
C ASP A 35 -12.39 8.97 -2.35
N GLY A 36 -11.38 9.28 -3.17
CA GLY A 36 -10.30 8.36 -3.49
C GLY A 36 -9.49 7.92 -2.26
N ILE A 37 -9.12 8.87 -1.37
CA ILE A 37 -8.44 8.55 -0.11
C ILE A 37 -9.33 7.66 0.77
N ARG A 38 -10.61 7.99 0.92
CA ARG A 38 -11.57 7.17 1.68
C ARG A 38 -11.72 5.76 1.10
N TYR A 39 -11.70 5.63 -0.22
CA TYR A 39 -11.72 4.35 -0.92
C TYR A 39 -10.51 3.50 -0.54
N ILE A 40 -9.29 4.04 -0.61
CA ILE A 40 -8.07 3.34 -0.20
C ILE A 40 -8.14 2.90 1.27
N LEU A 41 -8.56 3.80 2.18
CA LEU A 41 -8.70 3.49 3.60
C LEU A 41 -9.74 2.40 3.87
N LYS A 42 -10.78 2.29 3.04
CA LYS A 42 -11.83 1.28 3.16
C LYS A 42 -11.42 -0.06 2.56
N ALA A 43 -10.52 -0.04 1.57
CA ALA A 43 -10.04 -1.24 0.90
C ALA A 43 -9.00 -2.02 1.70
N GLN A 44 -8.43 -1.42 2.77
CA GLN A 44 -7.44 -2.09 3.61
C GLN A 44 -8.04 -3.25 4.39
N TYR A 45 -7.37 -4.39 4.36
CA TYR A 45 -7.71 -5.53 5.19
C TYR A 45 -7.37 -5.31 6.67
N PRO A 46 -8.03 -6.04 7.59
CA PRO A 46 -7.72 -5.95 9.02
C PRO A 46 -6.25 -6.22 9.37
N ASN A 47 -5.57 -7.05 8.58
CA ASN A 47 -4.15 -7.38 8.73
C ASN A 47 -3.19 -6.32 8.16
N GLY A 48 -3.72 -5.23 7.57
CA GLY A 48 -2.94 -4.12 7.06
C GLY A 48 -2.63 -4.15 5.56
N GLY A 49 -2.91 -5.25 4.86
CA GLY A 49 -2.66 -5.39 3.42
C GLY A 49 -3.74 -4.74 2.55
N TRP A 50 -3.45 -4.58 1.27
CA TRP A 50 -4.41 -4.13 0.26
C TRP A 50 -4.50 -5.11 -0.90
N PRO A 51 -5.74 -5.34 -1.44
CA PRO A 51 -5.95 -6.14 -2.63
C PRO A 51 -5.59 -5.38 -3.91
N GLN A 52 -5.48 -6.11 -5.02
CA GLN A 52 -5.33 -5.50 -6.35
C GLN A 52 -6.61 -4.76 -6.78
N PHE A 53 -7.79 -5.35 -6.53
CA PHE A 53 -9.10 -4.79 -6.83
C PHE A 53 -10.01 -4.81 -5.61
N TRP A 54 -10.75 -3.72 -5.38
CA TRP A 54 -11.74 -3.65 -4.30
C TRP A 54 -13.00 -2.88 -4.75
N PRO A 55 -14.21 -3.31 -4.34
CA PRO A 55 -14.51 -4.58 -3.69
C PRO A 55 -14.54 -5.73 -4.73
N ARG A 56 -13.89 -6.83 -4.43
CA ARG A 56 -13.97 -8.03 -5.25
C ARG A 56 -14.12 -9.29 -4.37
N PRO A 57 -15.10 -10.17 -4.65
CA PRO A 57 -15.45 -11.23 -3.71
C PRO A 57 -14.51 -12.44 -3.76
N LYS A 58 -13.73 -12.62 -4.84
CA LYS A 58 -12.87 -13.81 -5.04
C LYS A 58 -11.87 -13.68 -6.19
N GLY A 59 -10.91 -14.59 -6.21
CA GLY A 59 -9.86 -14.68 -7.23
C GLY A 59 -8.56 -14.08 -6.72
N TYR A 60 -7.48 -14.19 -7.47
CA TYR A 60 -6.16 -13.71 -7.07
C TYR A 60 -6.13 -12.18 -6.83
N TYR A 61 -7.11 -11.46 -7.34
CA TYR A 61 -7.26 -10.01 -7.14
C TYR A 61 -7.56 -9.60 -5.70
N THR A 62 -7.95 -10.56 -4.83
CA THR A 62 -8.16 -10.33 -3.40
C THR A 62 -6.88 -10.49 -2.59
N HIS A 63 -5.84 -11.08 -3.15
CA HIS A 63 -4.57 -11.23 -2.45
C HIS A 63 -3.94 -9.87 -2.12
N ILE A 64 -3.22 -9.83 -0.99
CA ILE A 64 -2.35 -8.70 -0.68
C ILE A 64 -1.34 -8.58 -1.82
N THR A 65 -1.28 -7.41 -2.46
CA THR A 65 -0.58 -7.23 -3.73
C THR A 65 0.58 -6.27 -3.60
N TYR A 66 1.80 -6.80 -3.71
CA TYR A 66 3.01 -6.00 -3.90
C TYR A 66 3.34 -5.79 -5.38
N ASN A 67 2.85 -6.67 -6.27
CA ASN A 67 3.04 -6.57 -7.72
C ASN A 67 2.81 -5.14 -8.22
N ASP A 68 3.66 -4.67 -9.14
CA ASP A 68 3.62 -3.32 -9.70
C ASP A 68 3.61 -2.21 -8.63
N ASN A 69 4.18 -2.48 -7.48
CA ASN A 69 4.26 -1.59 -6.31
C ASN A 69 2.89 -1.16 -5.76
N ALA A 70 1.83 -1.92 -6.00
CA ALA A 70 0.46 -1.52 -5.66
C ALA A 70 0.34 -1.07 -4.20
N MET A 71 0.77 -1.91 -3.24
CA MET A 71 0.71 -1.57 -1.82
C MET A 71 1.71 -0.46 -1.43
N VAL A 72 2.92 -0.45 -1.99
CA VAL A 72 3.92 0.60 -1.70
C VAL A 72 3.41 1.96 -2.15
N ASN A 73 2.86 2.08 -3.37
CA ASN A 73 2.27 3.34 -3.87
C ASN A 73 1.13 3.85 -2.97
N VAL A 74 0.29 2.96 -2.45
CA VAL A 74 -0.76 3.31 -1.48
C VAL A 74 -0.15 3.84 -0.19
N MET A 75 0.86 3.16 0.34
CA MET A 75 1.49 3.54 1.60
C MET A 75 2.21 4.88 1.50
N GLU A 76 2.91 5.14 0.39
CA GLU A 76 3.55 6.44 0.13
C GLU A 76 2.52 7.57 0.06
N LEU A 77 1.41 7.36 -0.66
CA LEU A 77 0.31 8.33 -0.69
C LEU A 77 -0.27 8.59 0.69
N LEU A 78 -0.54 7.54 1.49
CA LEU A 78 -1.06 7.70 2.85
C LEU A 78 -0.08 8.44 3.76
N ARG A 79 1.24 8.20 3.59
CA ARG A 79 2.29 8.95 4.31
C ARG A 79 2.24 10.43 3.96
N GLU A 80 2.21 10.78 2.68
CA GLU A 80 2.10 12.17 2.24
C GLU A 80 0.82 12.84 2.77
N VAL A 81 -0.29 12.11 2.81
CA VAL A 81 -1.57 12.60 3.35
C VAL A 81 -1.47 12.90 4.84
N TYR A 82 -0.98 11.99 5.68
CA TYR A 82 -0.92 12.24 7.11
C TYR A 82 0.16 13.24 7.52
N GLU A 83 1.23 13.36 6.74
CA GLU A 83 2.26 14.38 6.92
C GLU A 83 1.83 15.75 6.36
N LYS A 84 0.66 15.83 5.73
CA LYS A 84 0.14 17.04 5.07
C LYS A 84 1.12 17.64 4.07
N LYS A 85 1.88 16.80 3.38
CA LYS A 85 2.73 17.26 2.27
C LYS A 85 1.88 17.77 1.11
N GLU A 86 2.40 18.73 0.36
CA GLU A 86 1.76 19.08 -0.90
C GLU A 86 1.68 17.87 -1.84
N PRO A 87 0.50 17.64 -2.46
CA PRO A 87 -0.66 18.52 -2.54
C PRO A 87 -1.76 18.28 -1.48
N TYR A 88 -1.50 17.63 -0.34
CA TYR A 88 -2.52 17.14 0.61
C TYR A 88 -2.76 18.06 1.82
N THR A 89 -2.26 19.30 1.80
CA THR A 89 -2.38 20.26 2.92
C THR A 89 -3.81 20.57 3.34
N TYR A 90 -4.78 20.40 2.46
CA TYR A 90 -6.21 20.63 2.68
C TYR A 90 -6.94 19.45 3.34
N VAL A 91 -6.29 18.29 3.45
CA VAL A 91 -6.95 17.08 3.97
C VAL A 91 -7.28 17.25 5.46
N PRO A 92 -8.53 16.93 5.88
CA PRO A 92 -8.93 17.03 7.29
C PRO A 92 -8.11 16.13 8.22
N ASP A 93 -7.83 16.59 9.45
CA ASP A 93 -7.05 15.86 10.45
C ASP A 93 -7.61 14.47 10.72
N SER A 94 -8.93 14.31 10.77
CA SER A 94 -9.57 13.00 10.97
C SER A 94 -9.28 11.99 9.85
N ILE A 95 -8.98 12.44 8.64
CA ILE A 95 -8.55 11.58 7.53
C ILE A 95 -7.05 11.33 7.67
N CYS A 96 -6.26 12.33 8.06
CA CYS A 96 -4.83 12.18 8.31
C CYS A 96 -4.55 11.14 9.41
N ASP A 97 -5.30 11.18 10.52
CA ASP A 97 -5.17 10.21 11.62
C ASP A 97 -5.47 8.77 11.14
N ARG A 98 -6.49 8.61 10.32
CA ARG A 98 -6.82 7.32 9.71
C ARG A 98 -5.76 6.86 8.72
N ALA A 99 -5.20 7.78 7.94
CA ALA A 99 -4.13 7.48 6.99
C ALA A 99 -2.87 7.01 7.71
N ARG A 100 -2.50 7.66 8.84
CA ARG A 100 -1.40 7.22 9.71
C ARG A 100 -1.65 5.82 10.24
N ALA A 101 -2.80 5.59 10.85
CA ALA A 101 -3.14 4.27 11.39
C ALA A 101 -3.14 3.17 10.31
N ALA A 102 -3.58 3.49 9.11
CA ALA A 102 -3.55 2.56 7.98
C ALA A 102 -2.12 2.30 7.49
N PHE A 103 -1.28 3.33 7.45
CA PHE A 103 0.14 3.19 7.12
C PHE A 103 0.86 2.28 8.12
N ASP A 104 0.67 2.52 9.43
CA ASP A 104 1.30 1.74 10.49
C ASP A 104 0.91 0.24 10.40
N LYS A 105 -0.37 -0.05 10.15
CA LYS A 105 -0.82 -1.43 9.87
C LYS A 105 -0.21 -2.01 8.59
N GLY A 106 0.01 -1.20 7.57
CA GLY A 106 0.70 -1.61 6.35
C GLY A 106 2.13 -2.06 6.63
N ILE A 107 2.87 -1.33 7.48
CA ILE A 107 4.21 -1.73 7.94
C ILE A 107 4.15 -3.09 8.66
N GLU A 108 3.21 -3.28 9.59
CA GLU A 108 3.04 -4.58 10.25
C GLU A 108 2.75 -5.72 9.26
N CYS A 109 1.96 -5.45 8.23
CA CYS A 109 1.67 -6.42 7.17
C CYS A 109 2.95 -6.79 6.40
N ILE A 110 3.76 -5.81 6.03
CA ILE A 110 5.05 -6.03 5.37
C ILE A 110 5.95 -6.94 6.21
N LEU A 111 6.13 -6.64 7.50
CA LEU A 111 6.95 -7.46 8.40
C LEU A 111 6.44 -8.91 8.49
N LYS A 112 5.13 -9.10 8.58
CA LYS A 112 4.49 -10.43 8.69
C LYS A 112 4.53 -11.25 7.39
N THR A 113 4.66 -10.59 6.24
CA THR A 113 4.69 -11.25 4.93
C THR A 113 6.10 -11.49 4.39
N GLN A 114 7.15 -11.07 5.11
CA GLN A 114 8.52 -11.39 4.75
C GLN A 114 8.69 -12.92 4.71
N VAL A 115 9.14 -13.44 3.56
CA VAL A 115 9.20 -14.89 3.33
C VAL A 115 10.35 -15.52 4.10
N VAL A 116 10.08 -16.60 4.82
CA VAL A 116 11.11 -17.36 5.55
C VAL A 116 11.45 -18.63 4.76
N LEU A 117 12.71 -18.75 4.32
CA LEU A 117 13.24 -19.93 3.66
C LEU A 117 14.30 -20.60 4.52
N ASN A 118 14.13 -21.89 4.81
CA ASN A 118 15.07 -22.67 5.63
C ASN A 118 15.38 -22.00 7.00
N GLY A 119 14.35 -21.39 7.60
CA GLY A 119 14.47 -20.70 8.89
C GLY A 119 15.11 -19.30 8.84
N LYS A 120 15.38 -18.77 7.64
CA LYS A 120 15.94 -17.41 7.45
C LYS A 120 14.91 -16.51 6.76
N PRO A 121 14.64 -15.32 7.28
CA PRO A 121 13.86 -14.30 6.55
C PRO A 121 14.59 -13.92 5.26
N THR A 122 13.81 -13.59 4.23
CA THR A 122 14.30 -13.20 2.90
C THR A 122 13.50 -11.99 2.39
N VAL A 123 13.15 -11.97 1.13
CA VAL A 123 12.36 -10.94 0.46
C VAL A 123 10.87 -11.33 0.39
N TRP A 124 10.07 -10.63 -0.37
CA TRP A 124 8.63 -10.84 -0.51
C TRP A 124 8.27 -11.50 -1.85
N CYS A 125 7.10 -12.14 -1.89
CA CYS A 125 6.47 -12.53 -3.14
C CYS A 125 5.59 -11.38 -3.67
N ALA A 126 5.29 -11.41 -4.96
CA ALA A 126 4.45 -10.39 -5.60
C ALA A 126 3.01 -10.35 -5.02
N GLN A 127 2.48 -11.49 -4.57
CA GLN A 127 1.20 -11.59 -3.88
C GLN A 127 1.29 -12.49 -2.65
N HIS A 128 0.46 -12.17 -1.64
CA HIS A 128 0.27 -12.98 -0.44
C HIS A 128 -1.23 -13.17 -0.17
N ASP A 129 -1.59 -14.35 0.29
CA ASP A 129 -2.96 -14.70 0.67
C ASP A 129 -3.45 -13.76 1.79
N GLU A 130 -4.62 -13.19 1.60
CA GLU A 130 -5.18 -12.17 2.49
C GLU A 130 -5.61 -12.69 3.87
N HIS A 131 -5.64 -14.00 4.07
CA HIS A 131 -6.01 -14.63 5.34
C HIS A 131 -4.81 -15.24 6.05
N THR A 132 -3.98 -15.97 5.31
CA THR A 132 -2.85 -16.74 5.87
C THR A 132 -1.54 -15.97 5.83
N LEU A 133 -1.45 -14.90 5.03
CA LEU A 133 -0.25 -14.13 4.73
C LEU A 133 0.83 -14.93 3.99
N ALA A 134 0.55 -16.16 3.61
CA ALA A 134 1.48 -17.02 2.86
C ALA A 134 1.64 -16.51 1.41
N PRO A 135 2.79 -16.77 0.77
CA PRO A 135 2.96 -16.53 -0.66
C PRO A 135 1.83 -17.13 -1.49
N ALA A 136 1.27 -16.36 -2.40
CA ALA A 136 0.13 -16.75 -3.23
C ALA A 136 0.43 -16.58 -4.71
N LYS A 137 -0.23 -17.40 -5.54
CA LYS A 137 -0.17 -17.27 -6.99
C LYS A 137 -1.13 -16.20 -7.50
N ALA A 138 -0.83 -15.60 -8.64
CA ALA A 138 -1.77 -14.75 -9.37
C ALA A 138 -2.40 -15.53 -10.55
N ARG A 139 -2.03 -15.21 -11.80
CA ARG A 139 -2.54 -15.90 -12.98
C ARG A 139 -2.00 -17.33 -13.10
N ALA A 140 -2.51 -18.10 -14.03
CA ALA A 140 -2.21 -19.54 -14.17
C ALA A 140 -0.71 -19.89 -14.17
N TYR A 141 0.12 -19.04 -14.75
CA TYR A 141 1.58 -19.25 -14.87
C TYR A 141 2.40 -18.38 -13.89
N GLU A 142 1.75 -17.61 -13.03
CA GLU A 142 2.39 -16.76 -12.02
C GLU A 142 2.36 -17.46 -10.66
N LEU A 143 3.26 -18.43 -10.51
CA LEU A 143 3.40 -19.17 -9.26
C LEU A 143 3.98 -18.29 -8.16
N PRO A 144 3.76 -18.61 -6.87
CA PRO A 144 4.43 -17.94 -5.77
C PRO A 144 5.94 -17.95 -6.00
N SER A 145 6.54 -16.78 -6.10
CA SER A 145 7.99 -16.62 -6.31
C SER A 145 8.48 -15.36 -5.64
N LEU A 146 9.70 -15.39 -5.15
CA LEU A 146 10.33 -14.20 -4.59
C LEU A 146 10.47 -13.14 -5.69
N SER A 147 10.09 -11.91 -5.38
CA SER A 147 10.15 -10.79 -6.32
C SER A 147 11.27 -9.81 -5.95
N GLY A 148 12.15 -9.52 -6.92
CA GLY A 148 13.25 -8.59 -6.71
C GLY A 148 12.77 -7.13 -6.70
N ALA A 149 12.14 -6.67 -7.78
CA ALA A 149 11.77 -5.26 -7.95
C ALA A 149 10.79 -4.75 -6.87
N GLU A 150 9.77 -5.53 -6.53
CA GLU A 150 8.83 -5.20 -5.47
C GLU A 150 9.50 -5.19 -4.10
N SER A 151 10.42 -6.13 -3.85
CA SER A 151 11.17 -6.20 -2.59
C SER A 151 12.11 -5.01 -2.44
N ASP A 152 12.77 -4.58 -3.50
CA ASP A 152 13.62 -3.38 -3.47
C ASP A 152 12.80 -2.15 -3.04
N ASN A 153 11.60 -1.96 -3.59
CA ASN A 153 10.74 -0.83 -3.25
C ASN A 153 10.17 -0.93 -1.82
N ILE A 154 9.88 -2.14 -1.32
CA ILE A 154 9.52 -2.36 0.09
C ILE A 154 10.70 -1.96 1.00
N VAL A 155 11.91 -2.40 0.70
CA VAL A 155 13.11 -2.06 1.47
C VAL A 155 13.34 -0.54 1.48
N ILE A 156 13.24 0.12 0.32
CA ILE A 156 13.36 1.58 0.21
C ILE A 156 12.32 2.29 1.08
N LEU A 157 11.06 1.83 1.07
CA LEU A 157 10.00 2.36 1.93
C LEU A 157 10.37 2.21 3.41
N LEU A 158 10.82 1.02 3.85
CA LEU A 158 11.21 0.77 5.23
C LEU A 158 12.42 1.61 5.66
N MET A 159 13.44 1.74 4.79
CA MET A 159 14.62 2.58 5.04
C MET A 159 14.30 4.07 5.14
N SER A 160 13.20 4.52 4.55
CA SER A 160 12.76 5.92 4.58
C SER A 160 12.00 6.30 5.87
N LEU A 161 11.76 5.33 6.77
CA LEU A 161 11.06 5.59 8.03
C LEU A 161 11.98 6.34 9.02
N PRO A 162 11.49 7.39 9.66
CA PRO A 162 12.21 8.01 10.77
C PRO A 162 12.19 7.06 11.97
N ASP A 163 13.32 6.89 12.65
CA ASP A 163 13.46 6.09 13.86
C ASP A 163 12.88 4.65 13.75
N PRO A 164 13.34 3.82 12.77
CA PRO A 164 12.81 2.49 12.57
C PRO A 164 13.06 1.61 13.79
N SER A 165 12.08 0.77 14.15
CA SER A 165 12.21 -0.20 15.23
C SER A 165 13.28 -1.25 14.90
N LYS A 166 13.77 -1.94 15.95
CA LYS A 166 14.73 -3.03 15.76
C LYS A 166 14.22 -4.11 14.80
N GLU A 167 12.93 -4.42 14.86
CA GLU A 167 12.29 -5.39 13.97
C GLU A 167 12.32 -4.94 12.50
N ILE A 168 12.11 -3.64 12.24
CA ILE A 168 12.21 -3.07 10.88
C ILE A 168 13.66 -3.13 10.38
N ILE A 169 14.64 -2.81 11.23
CA ILE A 169 16.06 -2.88 10.88
C ILE A 169 16.44 -4.33 10.54
N GLU A 170 16.07 -5.29 11.38
CA GLU A 170 16.31 -6.72 11.14
C GLU A 170 15.63 -7.20 9.85
N CYS A 171 14.41 -6.72 9.57
CA CYS A 171 13.69 -7.03 8.32
C CYS A 171 14.45 -6.54 7.08
N ILE A 172 14.98 -5.30 7.12
CA ILE A 172 15.79 -4.72 6.03
C ILE A 172 17.10 -5.51 5.84
N GLU A 173 17.81 -5.81 6.93
CA GLU A 173 19.09 -6.52 6.88
C GLU A 173 18.99 -7.96 6.34
N ASN A 174 17.81 -8.57 6.45
CA ASN A 174 17.56 -9.93 5.97
C ASN A 174 17.01 -9.97 4.53
N ALA A 175 16.61 -8.84 3.96
CA ALA A 175 16.10 -8.77 2.62
C ALA A 175 17.23 -8.53 1.61
#